data_da140dd6b5b870beefe82168be19d56c
#
_entry.id   da140dd6b5b870beefe82168be19d56c
#
_cell.length_a   1.000
_cell.length_b   1.000
_cell.length_c   1.000
_cell.angle_alpha   90.00
_cell.angle_beta   90.00
_cell.angle_gamma   90.00
#
_symmetry.space_group_name_H-M   'P 1'
#
loop_
_entity.id
_entity.type
_entity.pdbx_description
1 polymer ?
#
loop_
_entity_poly.entity_id
_entity_poly.type
_entity_poly.pdbx_seq_one_letter_code
_entity_poly.pdbx_strand_id
1 'polypeptide(L)' 'MQFEEWLKAKKIDPEAFREGSPEQWKDFQQDFEEMSPAAFDLQKKFFINPIRRLFPLKITEPPKEPAP' A
#
# COMPACT_ATOMS: atom_id res chain seq x y z
N MET A 1 -4.03 -4.69 12.94
CA MET A 1 -4.17 -4.25 11.56
C MET A 1 -3.33 -5.13 10.66
N GLN A 2 -3.85 -5.47 9.52
CA GLN A 2 -3.09 -6.32 8.63
C GLN A 2 -2.43 -5.52 7.54
N PHE A 3 -1.38 -6.09 6.98
CA PHE A 3 -0.62 -5.39 5.96
C PHE A 3 -1.48 -5.03 4.76
N GLU A 4 -2.34 -5.95 4.33
CA GLU A 4 -3.21 -5.66 3.20
C GLU A 4 -4.17 -4.52 3.50
N GLU A 5 -4.65 -4.46 4.73
CA GLU A 5 -5.51 -3.36 5.11
C GLU A 5 -4.77 -2.04 5.10
N TRP A 6 -3.51 -2.06 5.53
CA TRP A 6 -2.69 -0.87 5.50
C TRP A 6 -2.52 -0.37 4.07
N LEU A 7 -2.29 -1.30 3.14
CA LEU A 7 -2.15 -0.92 1.74
C LEU A 7 -3.43 -0.30 1.20
N LYS A 8 -4.57 -0.89 1.53
CA LYS A 8 -5.83 -0.34 1.08
C LYS A 8 -6.07 1.04 1.66
N ALA A 9 -5.69 1.24 2.90
CA ALA A 9 -5.85 2.54 3.52
C ALA A 9 -5.00 3.59 2.82
N LYS A 10 -3.90 3.18 2.22
CA LYS A 10 -3.05 4.09 1.48
C LYS A 10 -3.40 4.13 0.00
N LYS A 11 -4.51 3.51 -0.39
CA LYS A 11 -4.96 3.50 -1.77
C LYS A 11 -4.02 2.72 -2.68
N ILE A 12 -3.44 1.66 -2.16
CA ILE A 12 -2.57 0.80 -2.93
C ILE A 12 -3.25 -0.55 -3.07
N ASP A 13 -3.27 -1.09 -4.28
CA ASP A 13 -3.88 -2.38 -4.54
C ASP A 13 -2.94 -3.47 -4.07
N PRO A 14 -3.29 -4.22 -3.01
CA PRO A 14 -2.36 -5.22 -2.49
C PRO A 14 -2.05 -6.33 -3.47
N GLU A 15 -3.02 -6.73 -4.26
CA GLU A 15 -2.76 -7.79 -5.22
C GLU A 15 -1.83 -7.32 -6.31
N ALA A 16 -2.08 -6.14 -6.85
CA ALA A 16 -1.22 -5.63 -7.91
C ALA A 16 0.19 -5.40 -7.40
N PHE A 17 0.31 -4.91 -6.18
CA PHE A 17 1.62 -4.68 -5.59
C PHE A 17 2.37 -5.99 -5.44
N ARG A 18 1.68 -7.03 -4.95
CA ARG A 18 2.33 -8.31 -4.77
C ARG A 18 2.75 -8.93 -6.09
N GLU A 19 1.91 -8.81 -7.11
CA GLU A 19 2.22 -9.39 -8.39
C GLU A 19 3.27 -8.60 -9.15
N GLY A 20 3.21 -7.30 -9.03
CA GLY A 20 4.15 -6.45 -9.76
C GLY A 20 5.50 -6.33 -9.11
N SER A 21 5.55 -6.42 -7.79
CA SER A 21 6.82 -6.30 -7.07
C SER A 21 6.85 -7.25 -5.91
N PRO A 22 6.94 -8.54 -6.18
CA PRO A 22 6.88 -9.54 -5.10
C PRO A 22 7.99 -9.38 -4.07
N GLU A 23 9.15 -8.98 -4.48
CA GLU A 23 10.23 -8.81 -3.53
C GLU A 23 9.97 -7.64 -2.61
N GLN A 24 9.50 -6.54 -3.17
CA GLN A 24 9.17 -5.38 -2.36
C GLN A 24 7.99 -5.69 -1.45
N TRP A 25 7.03 -6.46 -1.94
CA TRP A 25 5.91 -6.88 -1.13
C TRP A 25 6.40 -7.65 0.10
N LYS A 26 7.31 -8.58 -0.09
CA LYS A 26 7.81 -9.36 1.02
C LYS A 26 8.57 -8.49 2.02
N ASP A 27 9.39 -7.60 1.51
CA ASP A 27 10.14 -6.72 2.39
C ASP A 27 9.21 -5.86 3.23
N PHE A 28 8.20 -5.28 2.59
CA PHE A 28 7.25 -4.44 3.30
C PHE A 28 6.45 -5.26 4.30
N GLN A 29 6.04 -6.45 3.92
CA GLN A 29 5.26 -7.28 4.81
C GLN A 29 6.07 -7.66 6.04
N GLN A 30 7.32 -8.01 5.84
CA GLN A 30 8.16 -8.38 6.95
C GLN A 30 8.38 -7.18 7.88
N ASP A 31 8.65 -6.02 7.33
CA ASP A 31 8.82 -4.84 8.13
C ASP A 31 7.54 -4.51 8.89
N PHE A 32 6.42 -4.68 8.24
CA PHE A 32 5.14 -4.38 8.89
C PHE A 32 4.91 -5.28 10.09
N GLU A 33 5.33 -6.52 10.00
CA GLU A 33 5.15 -7.45 11.10
C GLU A 33 6.14 -7.17 12.23
N GLU A 34 7.28 -6.63 11.90
CA GLU A 34 8.30 -6.40 12.91
C GLU A 34 8.13 -5.09 13.64
N MET A 35 7.43 -4.14 13.08
CA MET A 35 7.27 -2.85 13.72
C MET A 35 5.81 -2.50 13.81
N SER A 36 5.49 -1.51 14.61
CA SER A 36 4.10 -1.11 14.75
C SER A 36 3.60 -0.45 13.48
N PRO A 37 2.30 -0.45 13.26
CA PRO A 37 1.77 0.20 12.06
C PRO A 37 2.13 1.68 11.97
N ALA A 38 2.19 2.36 13.08
CA ALA A 38 2.54 3.77 13.05
C ALA A 38 3.98 3.97 12.64
N ALA A 39 4.88 3.15 13.17
CA ALA A 39 6.29 3.25 12.80
C ALA A 39 6.49 2.87 11.34
N PHE A 40 5.79 1.84 10.90
CA PHE A 40 5.88 1.40 9.51
C PHE A 40 5.40 2.51 8.58
N ASP A 41 4.31 3.15 8.93
CA ASP A 41 3.76 4.22 8.13
C ASP A 41 4.76 5.36 7.99
N LEU A 42 5.39 5.74 9.08
CA LEU A 42 6.39 6.80 9.03
C LEU A 42 7.59 6.40 8.19
N GLN A 43 8.04 5.16 8.35
CA GLN A 43 9.22 4.73 7.62
C GLN A 43 8.96 4.62 6.13
N LYS A 44 7.77 4.16 5.74
CA LYS A 44 7.47 3.96 4.33
C LYS A 44 6.77 5.15 3.69
N LYS A 45 6.70 6.24 4.42
CA LYS A 45 5.97 7.40 3.94
C LYS A 45 6.42 7.85 2.56
N PHE A 46 7.71 7.86 2.32
CA PHE A 46 8.21 8.33 1.04
C PHE A 46 8.03 7.33 -0.08
N PHE A 47 7.71 6.09 0.26
CA PHE A 47 7.48 5.09 -0.77
C PHE A 47 6.02 4.98 -1.17
N ILE A 48 5.13 5.56 -0.40
CA ILE A 48 3.71 5.39 -0.64
C ILE A 48 3.29 6.02 -1.97
N ASN A 49 3.72 7.23 -2.24
CA ASN A 49 3.30 7.90 -3.46
C ASN A 49 3.72 7.16 -4.72
N PRO A 50 5.00 6.79 -4.87
CA PRO A 50 5.37 6.07 -6.08
C PRO A 50 4.70 4.70 -6.19
N ILE A 51 4.53 4.01 -5.08
CA ILE A 51 3.88 2.71 -5.13
C ILE A 51 2.41 2.88 -5.50
N ARG A 52 1.76 3.90 -4.96
CA ARG A 52 0.36 4.13 -5.28
C ARG A 52 0.18 4.47 -6.75
N ARG A 53 1.13 5.14 -7.35
CA ARG A 53 1.05 5.43 -8.77
C ARG A 53 1.17 4.17 -9.60
N LEU A 54 2.02 3.26 -9.18
CA LEU A 54 2.21 2.03 -9.93
C LEU A 54 1.08 1.04 -9.68
N PHE A 55 0.57 1.00 -8.48
CA PHE A 55 -0.45 0.02 -8.14
C PHE A 55 -1.62 0.71 -7.45
N PRO A 56 -2.38 1.51 -8.16
CA PRO A 56 -3.50 2.21 -7.55
C PRO A 56 -4.59 1.23 -7.15
N LEU A 57 -5.20 1.50 -6.03
CA LEU A 57 -6.25 0.63 -5.54
C LEU A 57 -7.45 0.74 -6.44
N LYS A 58 -7.86 -0.37 -7.01
CA LYS A 58 -9.02 -0.38 -7.85
C LYS A 58 -10.18 -0.84 -7.05
N ILE A 59 -10.95 0.05 -6.56
CA ILE A 59 -12.08 -0.31 -5.82
C ILE A 59 -13.24 -0.24 -6.67
N THR A 60 -14.14 -1.07 -6.46
CA THR A 60 -15.30 -1.04 -7.23
C THR A 60 -16.07 0.16 -6.94
N GLU A 61 -15.89 0.86 -5.91
CA GLU A 61 -16.68 1.96 -5.70
C GLU A 61 -16.38 3.05 -6.61
N PRO A 62 -17.26 3.87 -6.90
CA PRO A 62 -17.13 4.92 -7.84
C PRO A 62 -16.16 5.86 -7.35
N PRO A 63 -15.45 6.31 -8.12
CA PRO A 63 -14.42 7.14 -7.77
C PRO A 63 -14.81 8.42 -7.42
N LYS A 64 -15.53 8.83 -7.45
CA LYS A 64 -15.86 9.99 -7.11
C LYS A 64 -14.83 10.84 -6.89
N GLU A 65 -13.95 10.90 -7.19
CA GLU A 65 -13.03 11.63 -6.99
C GLU A 65 -13.02 12.59 -7.66
N PRO A 66 -13.00 13.34 -7.43
CA PRO A 66 -13.05 14.37 -7.91
C PRO A 66 -12.08 14.74 -8.58
N ALA A 67 -11.86 14.61 -8.79
CA ALA A 67 -11.10 14.79 -9.52
C ALA A 67 -10.66 15.92 -9.54
N PRO A 68 -10.29 16.42 -9.59
CA PRO A 68 -9.77 17.42 -9.68
C PRO A 68 -9.91 18.06 -10.37
#